data_df6fbb242768f27c8637931e2ab71a2b
#
_entry.id   df6fbb242768f27c8637931e2ab71a2b
#
_cell.length_a   1.000
_cell.length_b   1.000
_cell.length_c   1.000
_cell.angle_alpha   90.00
_cell.angle_beta   90.00
_cell.angle_gamma   90.00
#
_symmetry.space_group_name_H-M   'P 1'
#
loop_
_entity.id
_entity.type
_entity.pdbx_description
1 polymer ?
#
loop_
_entity_poly.entity_id
_entity_poly.type
_entity_poly.pdbx_seq_one_letter_code
_entity_poly.pdbx_strand_id
1 'polypeptide(L)'
;MADEAVRLMPASLRLALERHREPLLRGMLEPMTREDDPSHRPPWQEGRLDAEIAARAAALVRAVNSSAPFDDVARSFGALAHFVADAGFPPCAAGTAGAARYADFAAFCESRRPRIPLVFYGHEDADLARGDFGAFARRALERARREFPNLERSYAAAGTPPDPAAFDDRSVPFAIASLSYSQTVTDLVRAWLAAWKAAEGDLGRTPYRDPRGAPREERKP
;
A
#
# COMPACT_ATOMS: atom_id res chain seq x y z
N MET A 1 2.27 -7.60 4.33
CA MET A 1 1.68 -6.24 4.20
C MET A 1 0.19 -6.21 4.55
N ALA A 2 -0.66 -7.00 3.90
CA ALA A 2 -2.10 -6.98 4.20
C ALA A 2 -2.43 -7.25 5.66
N ASP A 3 -1.88 -8.29 6.26
CA ASP A 3 -2.15 -8.63 7.67
C ASP A 3 -1.72 -7.51 8.63
N GLU A 4 -0.63 -6.77 8.32
CA GLU A 4 -0.22 -5.61 9.11
C GLU A 4 -1.20 -4.44 8.94
N ALA A 5 -1.64 -4.18 7.72
CA ALA A 5 -2.63 -3.14 7.47
C ALA A 5 -3.98 -3.47 8.14
N VAL A 6 -4.43 -4.73 8.08
CA VAL A 6 -5.65 -5.19 8.77
C VAL A 6 -5.58 -4.93 10.27
N ARG A 7 -4.44 -5.19 10.92
CA ARG A 7 -4.25 -4.93 12.36
C ARG A 7 -4.40 -3.47 12.75
N LEU A 8 -4.16 -2.56 11.79
CA LEU A 8 -4.23 -1.10 11.99
C LEU A 8 -5.60 -0.51 11.65
N MET A 9 -6.57 -1.33 11.23
CA MET A 9 -7.94 -0.90 10.92
C MET A 9 -8.79 -0.74 12.18
N PRO A 10 -9.90 0.04 12.11
CA PRO A 10 -10.94 0.08 13.14
C PRO A 10 -11.39 -1.33 13.52
N ALA A 11 -11.78 -1.53 14.78
CA ALA A 11 -12.04 -2.88 15.32
C ALA A 11 -13.10 -3.65 14.53
N SER A 12 -14.19 -2.99 14.11
CA SER A 12 -15.26 -3.60 13.31
C SER A 12 -14.77 -4.05 11.95
N LEU A 13 -14.05 -3.17 11.23
CA LEU A 13 -13.49 -3.48 9.91
C LEU A 13 -12.42 -4.57 9.99
N ARG A 14 -11.54 -4.50 11.00
CA ARG A 14 -10.51 -5.52 11.23
C ARG A 14 -11.13 -6.91 11.37
N LEU A 15 -12.10 -7.08 12.26
CA LEU A 15 -12.77 -8.36 12.48
C LEU A 15 -13.46 -8.87 11.21
N ALA A 16 -14.07 -7.98 10.43
CA ALA A 16 -14.69 -8.33 9.17
C ALA A 16 -13.65 -8.79 8.13
N LEU A 17 -12.53 -8.05 7.94
CA LEU A 17 -11.47 -8.43 7.01
C LEU A 17 -10.74 -9.72 7.43
N GLU A 18 -10.54 -9.95 8.73
CA GLU A 18 -9.99 -11.21 9.25
C GLU A 18 -10.90 -12.40 8.91
N ARG A 19 -12.23 -12.26 9.06
CA ARG A 19 -13.22 -13.27 8.69
C ARG A 19 -13.25 -13.54 7.18
N HIS A 20 -13.08 -12.51 6.37
CA HIS A 20 -13.11 -12.56 4.91
C HIS A 20 -11.70 -12.47 4.28
N ARG A 21 -10.73 -13.08 4.97
CA ARG A 21 -9.31 -13.02 4.57
C ARG A 21 -9.05 -13.63 3.20
N GLU A 22 -9.73 -14.72 2.86
CA GLU A 22 -9.55 -15.36 1.54
C GLU A 22 -10.01 -14.47 0.37
N PRO A 23 -11.21 -13.87 0.39
CA PRO A 23 -11.61 -12.87 -0.59
C PRO A 23 -10.66 -11.66 -0.68
N LEU A 24 -10.17 -11.15 0.46
CA LEU A 24 -9.18 -10.08 0.51
C LEU A 24 -7.90 -10.45 -0.25
N LEU A 25 -7.33 -11.61 0.04
CA LEU A 25 -6.12 -12.10 -0.63
C LEU A 25 -6.36 -12.37 -2.12
N ARG A 26 -7.53 -12.91 -2.48
CA ARG A 26 -7.91 -13.10 -3.88
C ARG A 26 -7.93 -11.77 -4.63
N GLY A 27 -8.52 -10.72 -4.05
CA GLY A 27 -8.51 -9.38 -4.64
C GLY A 27 -7.11 -8.81 -4.82
N MET A 28 -6.16 -9.13 -3.93
CA MET A 28 -4.76 -8.73 -4.09
C MET A 28 -4.04 -9.46 -5.23
N LEU A 29 -4.43 -10.70 -5.53
CA LEU A 29 -3.76 -11.53 -6.54
C LEU A 29 -4.38 -11.38 -7.94
N GLU A 30 -5.67 -11.09 -8.04
CA GLU A 30 -6.37 -10.96 -9.33
C GLU A 30 -5.69 -10.01 -10.33
N PRO A 31 -5.22 -8.80 -9.94
CA PRO A 31 -4.56 -7.90 -10.89
C PRO A 31 -3.26 -8.45 -11.47
N MET A 32 -2.55 -9.34 -10.76
CA MET A 32 -1.30 -9.97 -11.23
C MET A 32 -1.48 -10.77 -12.52
N THR A 33 -2.70 -11.17 -12.85
CA THR A 33 -2.99 -11.88 -14.12
C THR A 33 -2.89 -10.98 -15.35
N ARG A 34 -2.69 -9.67 -15.16
CA ARG A 34 -2.61 -8.63 -16.19
C ARG A 34 -1.42 -7.71 -15.98
N GLU A 35 -0.26 -8.25 -15.68
CA GLU A 35 0.96 -7.47 -15.37
C GLU A 35 1.34 -6.45 -16.46
N ASP A 36 1.03 -6.74 -17.73
CA ASP A 36 1.29 -5.84 -18.85
C ASP A 36 0.27 -4.68 -18.99
N ASP A 37 -0.82 -4.69 -18.20
CA ASP A 37 -1.84 -3.64 -18.28
C ASP A 37 -1.26 -2.28 -17.84
N PRO A 38 -1.55 -1.18 -18.57
CA PRO A 38 -1.15 0.17 -18.17
C PRO A 38 -1.57 0.59 -16.77
N SER A 39 -2.52 -0.09 -16.14
CA SER A 39 -2.91 0.13 -14.73
C SER A 39 -1.80 -0.12 -13.71
N HIS A 40 -0.77 -0.92 -14.07
CA HIS A 40 0.40 -1.18 -13.24
C HIS A 40 1.56 -0.22 -13.48
N ARG A 41 1.46 0.65 -14.49
CA ARG A 41 2.53 1.58 -14.88
C ARG A 41 2.29 2.99 -14.37
N PRO A 42 3.37 3.72 -14.03
CA PRO A 42 3.25 5.11 -13.61
C PRO A 42 2.83 6.04 -14.78
N PRO A 43 2.18 7.19 -14.47
CA PRO A 43 1.68 8.11 -15.51
C PRO A 43 2.75 8.63 -16.49
N TRP A 44 4.00 8.78 -16.01
CA TRP A 44 5.12 9.24 -16.86
C TRP A 44 5.65 8.18 -17.83
N GLN A 45 5.01 7.01 -17.90
CA GLN A 45 5.31 5.93 -18.84
C GLN A 45 4.03 5.40 -19.50
N GLU A 46 3.16 6.31 -19.90
CA GLU A 46 1.88 5.98 -20.53
C GLU A 46 1.01 5.03 -19.70
N GLY A 47 1.23 5.04 -18.39
CA GLY A 47 0.47 4.26 -17.44
C GLY A 47 -0.67 5.07 -16.80
N ARG A 48 -1.46 4.39 -15.97
CA ARG A 48 -2.60 5.00 -15.27
C ARG A 48 -2.74 4.50 -13.83
N LEU A 49 -1.62 4.11 -13.20
CA LEU A 49 -1.65 3.52 -11.85
C LEU A 49 -2.29 4.45 -10.81
N ASP A 50 -2.05 5.75 -10.92
CA ASP A 50 -2.69 6.75 -10.05
C ASP A 50 -4.20 6.84 -10.27
N ALA A 51 -4.66 6.82 -11.52
CA ALA A 51 -6.07 6.80 -11.85
C ALA A 51 -6.74 5.48 -11.46
N GLU A 52 -6.03 4.35 -11.59
CA GLU A 52 -6.52 3.04 -11.17
C GLU A 52 -6.73 2.98 -9.66
N ILE A 53 -5.78 3.49 -8.85
CA ILE A 53 -5.94 3.58 -7.39
C ILE A 53 -7.19 4.39 -7.04
N ALA A 54 -7.41 5.53 -7.70
CA ALA A 54 -8.60 6.35 -7.48
C ALA A 54 -9.88 5.60 -7.89
N ALA A 55 -9.87 4.89 -9.02
CA ALA A 55 -11.01 4.10 -9.49
C ALA A 55 -11.34 2.94 -8.53
N ARG A 56 -10.32 2.23 -8.00
CA ARG A 56 -10.51 1.14 -7.02
C ARG A 56 -11.04 1.66 -5.69
N ALA A 57 -10.55 2.79 -5.21
CA ALA A 57 -11.08 3.42 -4.01
C ALA A 57 -12.56 3.80 -4.19
N ALA A 58 -12.92 4.42 -5.31
CA ALA A 58 -14.31 4.76 -5.62
C ALA A 58 -15.20 3.50 -5.76
N ALA A 59 -14.69 2.41 -6.36
CA ALA A 59 -15.40 1.14 -6.46
C ALA A 59 -15.64 0.52 -5.08
N LEU A 60 -14.65 0.54 -4.19
CA LEU A 60 -14.76 0.08 -2.81
C LEU A 60 -15.85 0.85 -2.06
N VAL A 61 -15.85 2.19 -2.13
CA VAL A 61 -16.87 3.04 -1.49
C VAL A 61 -18.27 2.66 -2.01
N ARG A 62 -18.42 2.49 -3.33
CA ARG A 62 -19.72 2.06 -3.91
C ARG A 62 -20.15 0.68 -3.43
N ALA A 63 -19.23 -0.28 -3.33
CA ALA A 63 -19.54 -1.64 -2.87
C ALA A 63 -20.06 -1.63 -1.42
N VAL A 64 -19.45 -0.84 -0.54
CA VAL A 64 -19.92 -0.66 0.84
C VAL A 64 -21.30 -0.01 0.86
N ASN A 65 -21.49 1.11 0.14
CA ASN A 65 -22.73 1.89 0.15
C ASN A 65 -23.91 1.14 -0.49
N SER A 66 -23.63 0.21 -1.43
CA SER A 66 -24.68 -0.65 -2.03
C SER A 66 -25.00 -1.88 -1.19
N SER A 67 -24.42 -2.02 0.01
CA SER A 67 -24.56 -3.21 0.86
C SER A 67 -24.21 -4.51 0.12
N ALA A 68 -23.18 -4.48 -0.71
CA ALA A 68 -22.68 -5.67 -1.40
C ALA A 68 -22.28 -6.77 -0.39
N PRO A 69 -22.29 -8.05 -0.78
CA PRO A 69 -21.76 -9.12 0.06
C PRO A 69 -20.34 -8.77 0.55
N PHE A 70 -20.04 -9.03 1.84
CA PHE A 70 -18.76 -8.59 2.38
C PHE A 70 -17.56 -9.28 1.73
N ASP A 71 -17.73 -10.44 1.10
CA ASP A 71 -16.71 -11.07 0.25
C ASP A 71 -16.28 -10.16 -0.91
N ASP A 72 -17.23 -9.49 -1.56
CA ASP A 72 -16.97 -8.56 -2.66
C ASP A 72 -16.33 -7.25 -2.15
N VAL A 73 -16.75 -6.79 -0.97
CA VAL A 73 -16.13 -5.66 -0.28
C VAL A 73 -14.68 -6.00 0.08
N ALA A 74 -14.44 -7.15 0.69
CA ALA A 74 -13.09 -7.60 1.07
C ALA A 74 -12.18 -7.77 -0.17
N ARG A 75 -12.73 -8.33 -1.27
CA ARG A 75 -12.02 -8.41 -2.55
C ARG A 75 -11.65 -7.02 -3.08
N SER A 76 -12.54 -6.04 -2.95
CA SER A 76 -12.28 -4.66 -3.35
C SER A 76 -11.19 -4.00 -2.51
N PHE A 77 -11.14 -4.26 -1.20
CA PHE A 77 -10.01 -3.87 -0.34
C PHE A 77 -8.70 -4.49 -0.84
N GLY A 78 -8.73 -5.77 -1.21
CA GLY A 78 -7.56 -6.48 -1.76
C GLY A 78 -7.08 -5.87 -3.07
N ALA A 79 -7.99 -5.59 -4.01
CA ALA A 79 -7.62 -4.99 -5.29
C ALA A 79 -7.00 -3.59 -5.12
N LEU A 80 -7.54 -2.76 -4.22
CA LEU A 80 -6.93 -1.47 -3.88
C LEU A 80 -5.54 -1.64 -3.27
N ALA A 81 -5.35 -2.65 -2.40
CA ALA A 81 -4.07 -2.95 -1.77
C ALA A 81 -2.98 -3.30 -2.79
N HIS A 82 -3.32 -4.07 -3.82
CA HIS A 82 -2.39 -4.42 -4.88
C HIS A 82 -1.79 -3.17 -5.55
N PHE A 83 -2.63 -2.28 -6.06
CA PHE A 83 -2.17 -1.09 -6.77
C PHE A 83 -1.45 -0.08 -5.86
N VAL A 84 -1.83 0.01 -4.58
CA VAL A 84 -1.07 0.81 -3.60
C VAL A 84 0.31 0.19 -3.35
N ALA A 85 0.43 -1.14 -3.35
CA ALA A 85 1.72 -1.81 -3.24
C ALA A 85 2.62 -1.54 -4.45
N ASP A 86 2.07 -1.59 -5.66
CA ASP A 86 2.79 -1.23 -6.88
C ASP A 86 3.31 0.21 -6.84
N ALA A 87 2.47 1.16 -6.39
CA ALA A 87 2.88 2.56 -6.26
C ALA A 87 4.00 2.79 -5.24
N GLY A 88 4.07 1.95 -4.20
CA GLY A 88 5.10 2.02 -3.16
C GLY A 88 6.38 1.24 -3.47
N PHE A 89 6.43 0.47 -4.57
CA PHE A 89 7.55 -0.40 -4.92
C PHE A 89 8.51 0.31 -5.89
N PRO A 90 9.77 0.59 -5.50
CA PRO A 90 10.69 1.40 -6.32
C PRO A 90 10.90 0.91 -7.76
N PRO A 91 11.04 -0.40 -8.06
CA PRO A 91 11.10 -0.88 -9.43
C PRO A 91 9.84 -0.58 -10.26
N CYS A 92 8.64 -0.75 -9.70
CA CYS A 92 7.39 -0.37 -10.38
C CYS A 92 7.34 1.13 -10.67
N ALA A 93 7.65 1.95 -9.67
CA ALA A 93 7.65 3.39 -9.80
C ALA A 93 8.70 3.92 -10.80
N ALA A 94 9.81 3.19 -11.00
CA ALA A 94 10.80 3.48 -12.03
C ALA A 94 10.37 3.01 -13.43
N GLY A 95 9.34 2.17 -13.51
CA GLY A 95 8.76 1.66 -14.74
C GLY A 95 9.75 0.85 -15.57
N THR A 96 9.92 1.15 -16.87
CA THR A 96 10.80 0.37 -17.75
C THR A 96 12.23 0.27 -17.22
N ALA A 97 12.76 1.33 -16.60
CA ALA A 97 14.09 1.28 -15.99
C ALA A 97 14.15 0.31 -14.80
N GLY A 98 13.03 0.12 -14.09
CA GLY A 98 12.93 -0.77 -12.94
C GLY A 98 12.67 -2.22 -13.30
N ALA A 99 12.18 -2.51 -14.50
CA ALA A 99 11.78 -3.85 -14.91
C ALA A 99 12.89 -4.90 -14.73
N ALA A 100 14.14 -4.55 -15.07
CA ALA A 100 15.29 -5.44 -14.91
C ALA A 100 15.63 -5.77 -13.46
N ARG A 101 15.13 -4.99 -12.49
CA ARG A 101 15.39 -5.18 -11.05
C ARG A 101 14.19 -5.68 -10.27
N TYR A 102 13.04 -5.78 -10.93
CA TYR A 102 11.78 -6.12 -10.27
C TYR A 102 11.87 -7.47 -9.54
N ALA A 103 12.16 -8.54 -10.27
CA ALA A 103 12.19 -9.89 -9.71
C ALA A 103 13.27 -10.05 -8.64
N ASP A 104 14.48 -9.54 -8.89
CA ASP A 104 15.61 -9.64 -7.95
C ASP A 104 15.31 -8.90 -6.65
N PHE A 105 14.81 -7.66 -6.74
CA PHE A 105 14.50 -6.88 -5.54
C PHE A 105 13.28 -7.40 -4.80
N ALA A 106 12.26 -7.92 -5.49
CA ALA A 106 11.11 -8.57 -4.87
C ALA A 106 11.54 -9.82 -4.08
N ALA A 107 12.37 -10.68 -4.67
CA ALA A 107 12.92 -11.86 -3.99
C ALA A 107 13.80 -11.47 -2.78
N PHE A 108 14.60 -10.41 -2.91
CA PHE A 108 15.38 -9.87 -1.80
C PHE A 108 14.45 -9.39 -0.66
N CYS A 109 13.44 -8.58 -0.96
CA CYS A 109 12.47 -8.10 0.03
C CYS A 109 11.79 -9.26 0.75
N GLU A 110 11.36 -10.30 0.03
CA GLU A 110 10.72 -11.48 0.61
C GLU A 110 11.67 -12.23 1.54
N SER A 111 12.92 -12.46 1.11
CA SER A 111 13.93 -13.15 1.92
C SER A 111 14.28 -12.41 3.21
N ARG A 112 14.21 -11.08 3.20
CA ARG A 112 14.52 -10.20 4.35
C ARG A 112 13.30 -9.81 5.16
N ARG A 113 12.10 -10.16 4.71
CA ARG A 113 10.83 -9.79 5.35
C ARG A 113 10.81 -9.98 6.87
N PRO A 114 11.28 -11.11 7.45
CA PRO A 114 11.26 -11.32 8.91
C PRO A 114 12.13 -10.35 9.70
N ARG A 115 13.07 -9.67 9.05
CA ARG A 115 14.01 -8.72 9.66
C ARG A 115 13.61 -7.26 9.46
N ILE A 116 12.63 -7.00 8.59
CA ILE A 116 12.18 -5.64 8.32
C ILE A 116 11.17 -5.22 9.39
N PRO A 117 11.49 -4.25 10.25
CA PRO A 117 10.54 -3.71 11.22
C PRO A 117 9.49 -2.87 10.51
N LEU A 118 8.24 -2.95 10.98
CA LEU A 118 7.20 -2.04 10.54
C LEU A 118 7.30 -0.74 11.35
N VAL A 119 7.48 0.37 10.64
CA VAL A 119 7.31 1.73 11.18
C VAL A 119 6.03 2.32 10.59
N PHE A 120 5.05 2.58 11.44
CA PHE A 120 3.78 3.18 11.03
C PHE A 120 3.87 4.71 11.14
N TYR A 121 3.64 5.42 10.04
CA TYR A 121 3.77 6.89 9.95
C TYR A 121 2.47 7.64 10.24
N GLY A 122 1.48 6.99 10.84
CA GLY A 122 0.20 7.59 11.22
C GLY A 122 -0.85 7.59 10.12
N HIS A 123 -2.08 7.93 10.53
CA HIS A 123 -3.28 7.83 9.69
C HIS A 123 -3.51 9.05 8.78
N GLU A 124 -2.93 10.19 9.14
CA GLU A 124 -3.24 11.46 8.48
C GLU A 124 -2.58 11.56 7.10
N ASP A 125 -3.35 12.01 6.12
CA ASP A 125 -2.90 12.31 4.78
C ASP A 125 -3.75 13.45 4.18
N ALA A 126 -3.09 14.50 3.69
CA ALA A 126 -3.77 15.71 3.24
C ALA A 126 -4.56 15.52 1.94
N ASP A 127 -4.08 14.65 1.03
CA ASP A 127 -4.78 14.39 -0.23
C ASP A 127 -6.01 13.52 0.02
N LEU A 128 -5.85 12.46 0.81
CA LEU A 128 -6.97 11.58 1.20
C LEU A 128 -8.01 12.29 2.06
N ALA A 129 -7.60 13.29 2.86
CA ALA A 129 -8.55 14.14 3.60
C ALA A 129 -9.46 14.96 2.67
N ARG A 130 -9.01 15.26 1.45
CA ARG A 130 -9.79 15.91 0.38
C ARG A 130 -10.46 14.91 -0.56
N GLY A 131 -10.28 13.61 -0.35
CA GLY A 131 -10.78 12.56 -1.24
C GLY A 131 -9.96 12.39 -2.53
N ASP A 132 -8.78 13.00 -2.63
CA ASP A 132 -7.94 12.94 -3.84
C ASP A 132 -6.97 11.73 -3.79
N PHE A 133 -7.49 10.55 -4.10
CA PHE A 133 -6.71 9.32 -4.20
C PHE A 133 -5.68 9.37 -5.34
N GLY A 134 -5.95 10.13 -6.41
CA GLY A 134 -5.02 10.28 -7.52
C GLY A 134 -3.77 11.07 -7.11
N ALA A 135 -3.92 12.21 -6.43
CA ALA A 135 -2.77 12.98 -5.90
C ALA A 135 -1.99 12.18 -4.86
N PHE A 136 -2.69 11.48 -3.97
CA PHE A 136 -2.07 10.56 -3.01
C PHE A 136 -1.20 9.51 -3.71
N ALA A 137 -1.73 8.84 -4.74
CA ALA A 137 -1.03 7.81 -5.50
C ALA A 137 0.19 8.36 -6.24
N ARG A 138 0.07 9.52 -6.90
CA ARG A 138 1.20 10.18 -7.57
C ARG A 138 2.32 10.48 -6.59
N ARG A 139 2.01 10.98 -5.39
CA ARG A 139 3.02 11.25 -4.36
C ARG A 139 3.70 9.97 -3.86
N ALA A 140 2.96 8.86 -3.71
CA ALA A 140 3.53 7.56 -3.36
C ALA A 140 4.51 7.07 -4.45
N LEU A 141 4.09 7.14 -5.71
CA LEU A 141 4.91 6.82 -6.88
C LEU A 141 6.19 7.67 -6.96
N GLU A 142 6.08 8.98 -6.82
CA GLU A 142 7.24 9.89 -6.84
C GLU A 142 8.21 9.61 -5.71
N ARG A 143 7.71 9.26 -4.54
CA ARG A 143 8.54 8.88 -3.39
C ARG A 143 9.30 7.58 -3.68
N ALA A 144 8.61 6.54 -4.14
CA ALA A 144 9.22 5.26 -4.48
C ALA A 144 10.25 5.41 -5.62
N ARG A 145 9.93 6.20 -6.65
CA ARG A 145 10.84 6.49 -7.78
C ARG A 145 12.15 7.12 -7.34
N ARG A 146 12.13 7.99 -6.31
CA ARG A 146 13.36 8.64 -5.81
C ARG A 146 14.36 7.67 -5.20
N GLU A 147 13.89 6.52 -4.70
CA GLU A 147 14.77 5.49 -4.13
C GLU A 147 15.44 4.62 -5.21
N PHE A 148 14.85 4.52 -6.39
CA PHE A 148 15.32 3.60 -7.42
C PHE A 148 16.78 3.85 -7.88
N PRO A 149 17.29 5.09 -8.08
CA PRO A 149 18.68 5.31 -8.46
C PRO A 149 19.69 4.77 -7.44
N ASN A 150 19.36 4.79 -6.14
CA ASN A 150 20.20 4.24 -5.09
C ASN A 150 20.21 2.72 -5.14
N LEU A 151 19.05 2.12 -5.39
CA LEU A 151 18.89 0.69 -5.59
C LEU A 151 19.71 0.23 -6.80
N GLU A 152 19.57 0.87 -7.95
CA GLU A 152 20.27 0.53 -9.19
C GLU A 152 21.79 0.61 -9.02
N ARG A 153 22.31 1.63 -8.36
CA ARG A 153 23.77 1.74 -8.05
C ARG A 153 24.27 0.58 -7.21
N SER A 154 23.48 0.14 -6.23
CA SER A 154 23.86 -1.00 -5.38
C SER A 154 23.93 -2.29 -6.16
N TYR A 155 22.95 -2.52 -7.04
CA TYR A 155 22.91 -3.71 -7.91
C TYR A 155 24.04 -3.67 -8.96
N ALA A 156 24.31 -2.53 -9.57
CA ALA A 156 25.42 -2.37 -10.49
C ALA A 156 26.78 -2.65 -9.83
N ALA A 157 26.96 -2.25 -8.59
CA ALA A 157 28.17 -2.52 -7.82
C ALA A 157 28.33 -4.00 -7.43
N ALA A 158 27.23 -4.74 -7.24
CA ALA A 158 27.24 -6.16 -6.86
C ALA A 158 27.48 -7.12 -8.04
N GLY A 159 27.48 -6.60 -9.28
CA GLY A 159 27.66 -7.40 -10.51
C GLY A 159 26.35 -7.92 -11.09
N THR A 160 26.45 -8.67 -12.20
CA THR A 160 25.31 -9.24 -12.90
C THR A 160 25.56 -10.73 -13.21
N PRO A 161 24.72 -11.67 -12.69
CA PRO A 161 23.61 -11.44 -11.75
C PRO A 161 24.12 -10.98 -10.38
N PRO A 162 23.33 -10.18 -9.64
CA PRO A 162 23.70 -9.77 -8.29
C PRO A 162 23.73 -11.00 -7.38
N ASP A 163 24.80 -11.12 -6.58
CA ASP A 163 24.82 -12.12 -5.51
C ASP A 163 23.87 -11.63 -4.39
N PRO A 164 22.78 -12.36 -4.09
CA PRO A 164 21.89 -11.97 -2.98
C PRO A 164 22.61 -11.91 -1.62
N ALA A 165 23.73 -12.62 -1.46
CA ALA A 165 24.55 -12.58 -0.25
C ALA A 165 25.34 -11.25 -0.12
N ALA A 166 25.53 -10.51 -1.21
CA ALA A 166 26.18 -9.20 -1.18
C ALA A 166 25.35 -8.14 -0.43
N PHE A 167 24.07 -8.40 -0.18
CA PHE A 167 23.16 -7.47 0.48
C PHE A 167 22.78 -7.97 1.88
N ASP A 168 23.47 -7.46 2.88
CA ASP A 168 23.14 -7.66 4.30
C ASP A 168 22.14 -6.64 4.83
N ASP A 169 21.83 -6.71 6.13
CA ASP A 169 20.88 -5.83 6.81
C ASP A 169 21.42 -4.39 7.01
N ARG A 170 22.65 -4.09 6.59
CA ARG A 170 23.25 -2.75 6.59
C ARG A 170 23.38 -2.17 5.19
N SER A 171 23.01 -2.94 4.19
CA SER A 171 23.09 -2.53 2.79
C SER A 171 22.02 -1.49 2.43
N VAL A 172 22.30 -0.72 1.38
CA VAL A 172 21.34 0.24 0.82
C VAL A 172 20.06 -0.45 0.34
N PRO A 173 20.09 -1.62 -0.36
CA PRO A 173 18.88 -2.36 -0.69
C PRO A 173 18.03 -2.73 0.52
N PHE A 174 18.63 -3.11 1.66
CA PHE A 174 17.88 -3.42 2.87
C PHE A 174 17.21 -2.15 3.46
N ALA A 175 17.91 -1.03 3.47
CA ALA A 175 17.33 0.24 3.92
C ALA A 175 16.16 0.67 3.05
N ILE A 176 16.29 0.55 1.72
CA ILE A 176 15.22 0.84 0.76
C ILE A 176 14.04 -0.12 0.96
N ALA A 177 14.28 -1.42 1.11
CA ALA A 177 13.23 -2.42 1.37
C ALA A 177 12.46 -2.10 2.65
N SER A 178 13.17 -1.74 3.74
CA SER A 178 12.57 -1.41 5.03
C SER A 178 11.73 -0.13 4.97
N LEU A 179 12.26 0.90 4.30
CA LEU A 179 11.55 2.16 4.11
C LEU A 179 10.31 1.98 3.24
N SER A 180 10.46 1.36 2.07
CA SER A 180 9.36 1.10 1.14
C SER A 180 8.27 0.25 1.77
N TYR A 181 8.64 -0.80 2.51
CA TYR A 181 7.70 -1.64 3.23
C TYR A 181 6.85 -0.84 4.22
N SER A 182 7.50 -0.06 5.09
CA SER A 182 6.82 0.73 6.12
C SER A 182 5.93 1.83 5.51
N GLN A 183 6.41 2.49 4.47
CA GLN A 183 5.64 3.50 3.73
C GLN A 183 4.44 2.88 3.02
N THR A 184 4.62 1.75 2.34
CA THR A 184 3.54 1.06 1.61
C THR A 184 2.46 0.55 2.57
N VAL A 185 2.83 -0.05 3.71
CA VAL A 185 1.84 -0.46 4.72
C VAL A 185 1.09 0.75 5.27
N THR A 186 1.78 1.85 5.53
CA THR A 186 1.15 3.10 6.00
C THR A 186 0.19 3.66 4.96
N ASP A 187 0.61 3.72 3.69
CA ASP A 187 -0.23 4.21 2.60
C ASP A 187 -1.45 3.32 2.37
N LEU A 188 -1.29 2.02 2.49
CA LEU A 188 -2.40 1.07 2.42
C LEU A 188 -3.42 1.30 3.53
N VAL A 189 -2.95 1.46 4.78
CA VAL A 189 -3.80 1.80 5.93
C VAL A 189 -4.57 3.09 5.69
N ARG A 190 -3.88 4.13 5.21
CA ARG A 190 -4.49 5.43 4.90
C ARG A 190 -5.54 5.35 3.81
N ALA A 191 -5.23 4.66 2.70
CA ALA A 191 -6.15 4.49 1.58
C ALA A 191 -7.40 3.69 1.99
N TRP A 192 -7.22 2.60 2.73
CA TRP A 192 -8.33 1.80 3.24
C TRP A 192 -9.19 2.58 4.22
N LEU A 193 -8.57 3.28 5.17
CA LEU A 193 -9.28 4.08 6.16
C LEU A 193 -10.05 5.23 5.52
N ALA A 194 -9.46 5.90 4.51
CA ALA A 194 -10.11 6.97 3.78
C ALA A 194 -11.33 6.47 3.00
N ALA A 195 -11.22 5.34 2.30
CA ALA A 195 -12.34 4.73 1.59
C ALA A 195 -13.44 4.26 2.55
N TRP A 196 -13.06 3.63 3.67
CA TRP A 196 -14.00 3.20 4.70
C TRP A 196 -14.74 4.38 5.35
N LYS A 197 -14.01 5.48 5.64
CA LYS A 197 -14.60 6.73 6.15
C LYS A 197 -15.54 7.37 5.14
N ALA A 198 -15.18 7.39 3.85
CA ALA A 198 -16.02 7.94 2.77
C ALA A 198 -17.31 7.14 2.57
N ALA A 199 -17.33 5.87 2.96
CA ALA A 199 -18.50 5.01 3.00
C ALA A 199 -19.23 5.03 4.35
N GLU A 200 -18.96 6.03 5.20
CA GLU A 200 -19.57 6.20 6.53
C GLU A 200 -19.34 5.01 7.48
N GLY A 201 -18.25 4.25 7.26
CA GLY A 201 -17.89 3.12 8.08
C GLY A 201 -17.50 3.50 9.50
N ASP A 202 -17.72 2.59 10.45
CA ASP A 202 -17.36 2.78 11.86
C ASP A 202 -15.84 2.91 12.05
N LEU A 203 -15.40 4.01 12.66
CA LEU A 203 -14.01 4.32 12.96
C LEU A 203 -13.63 4.02 14.42
N GLY A 204 -14.52 3.39 15.17
CA GLY A 204 -14.31 3.08 16.58
C GLY A 204 -13.10 2.19 16.81
N ARG A 205 -12.34 2.47 17.86
CA ARG A 205 -11.16 1.69 18.28
C ARG A 205 -10.10 1.52 17.18
N THR A 206 -9.87 2.57 16.37
CA THR A 206 -8.76 2.61 15.42
C THR A 206 -7.44 2.69 16.19
N PRO A 207 -6.49 1.74 16.02
CA PRO A 207 -5.20 1.79 16.71
C PRO A 207 -4.42 3.07 16.39
N TYR A 208 -3.68 3.61 17.36
CA TYR A 208 -2.83 4.81 17.22
C TYR A 208 -3.56 6.08 16.74
N ARG A 209 -4.88 6.10 16.72
CA ARG A 209 -5.63 7.33 16.48
C ARG A 209 -5.67 8.13 17.78
N ASP A 210 -5.21 9.39 17.73
CA ASP A 210 -5.24 10.27 18.90
C ASP A 210 -6.70 10.52 19.35
N PRO A 211 -7.08 10.12 20.56
CA PRO A 211 -8.42 10.38 21.08
C PRO A 211 -8.72 11.89 21.29
N ARG A 212 -7.70 12.76 21.16
CA ARG A 212 -7.85 14.21 21.36
C ARG A 212 -8.66 14.92 20.27
N GLY A 213 -9.08 14.23 19.22
CA GLY A 213 -10.00 14.74 18.20
C GLY A 213 -11.49 14.47 18.47
N ALA A 214 -11.85 13.70 19.49
CA ALA A 214 -13.24 13.56 19.92
C ALA A 214 -13.65 14.80 20.74
N PRO A 215 -14.83 15.40 20.51
CA PRO A 215 -15.35 16.45 21.38
C PRO A 215 -15.36 15.91 22.81
N ARG A 216 -14.75 16.61 23.75
CA ARG A 216 -14.93 16.34 25.17
C ARG A 216 -16.42 16.38 25.43
N GLU A 217 -17.05 15.25 25.71
CA GLU A 217 -18.32 15.25 26.42
C GLU A 217 -18.07 16.00 27.73
N GLU A 218 -18.62 17.19 27.81
CA GLU A 218 -18.69 17.93 29.07
C GLU A 218 -19.42 17.04 30.08
N ARG A 219 -18.66 16.45 31.00
CA ARG A 219 -19.28 15.85 32.19
C ARG A 219 -20.00 16.99 32.89
N LYS A 220 -21.31 17.04 32.73
CA LYS A 220 -22.16 17.86 33.59
C LYS A 220 -21.95 17.42 35.04
N PRO A 221 -21.82 18.37 35.94
CA PRO A 221 -21.65 18.13 37.37
C PRO A 221 -22.84 17.41 38.02
#